data_8be7b1ec9463fede32b412f05af31516
#
_entry.id   8be7b1ec9463fede32b412f05af31516
#
_cell.length_a   1.000
_cell.length_b   1.000
_cell.length_c   1.000
_cell.angle_alpha   90.00
_cell.angle_beta   90.00
_cell.angle_gamma   90.00
#
_symmetry.space_group_name_H-M   'P 1'
#
loop_
_entity.id
_entity.type
_entity.pdbx_description
1 polymer ?
#
loop_
_entity_poly.entity_id
_entity_poly.type
_entity_poly.pdbx_seq_one_letter_code
_entity_poly.pdbx_strand_id
1 'polypeptide(L)'
;WLADRYDRRRLIAAAMACWCLMTVCCGLARSFGQLTLARLGVGVGEAGLAPAANSLIADYFPRAEQSRAISFFNMGVATGLGIAYLIGGYIISWMQARPVMDLPLVGELATWQLVFVVAGLPGLIIAAVIAFVREPVRRDRLVSADAKVTMGDAVRYVWVRRRAFLPLMVGMGTSPLIGYAWNWLPAMFTRTWGWSVTDLAGVYGWILVVFGPLGALSGGWIATALYKRGRKDAPYIATIIALVSMVVLSTLLPLMPSATLAAVLLVPATWAGAMSTAAGVASAVFLATGEVRAQVAAIYMVIISSIGLLLGPSLVGLLNDLWFTDPAGIRYSLSLTALVAGGLLTAYLISGRRHYAQAVAELEAAQGV
;
A
#
# COMPACT_ATOMS: atom_id res chain seq x y z
N TRP A 1 19.95 -6.35 -3.39
CA TRP A 1 21.20 -7.10 -3.29
C TRP A 1 21.03 -8.57 -3.68
N LEU A 2 20.08 -9.32 -3.10
CA LEU A 2 19.80 -10.72 -3.46
C LEU A 2 19.34 -10.84 -4.93
N ALA A 3 18.43 -9.98 -5.36
CA ALA A 3 17.93 -9.94 -6.74
C ALA A 3 19.01 -9.64 -7.80
N ASP A 4 20.10 -8.97 -7.39
CA ASP A 4 21.21 -8.65 -8.28
C ASP A 4 22.19 -9.82 -8.47
N ARG A 5 22.25 -10.74 -7.52
CA ARG A 5 23.25 -11.84 -7.49
C ARG A 5 22.67 -13.20 -7.85
N TYR A 6 21.42 -13.45 -7.49
CA TYR A 6 20.77 -14.75 -7.68
C TYR A 6 19.77 -14.74 -8.82
N ASP A 7 19.32 -15.93 -9.23
CA ASP A 7 18.20 -16.16 -10.16
C ASP A 7 16.92 -15.56 -9.55
N ARG A 8 16.37 -14.53 -10.19
CA ARG A 8 15.25 -13.74 -9.66
C ARG A 8 13.97 -14.55 -9.59
N ARG A 9 13.72 -15.45 -10.53
CA ARG A 9 12.55 -16.34 -10.51
C ARG A 9 12.59 -17.27 -9.31
N ARG A 10 13.78 -17.87 -9.02
CA ARG A 10 13.95 -18.72 -7.83
C ARG A 10 13.82 -17.92 -6.55
N LEU A 11 14.32 -16.70 -6.53
CA LEU A 11 14.16 -15.79 -5.40
C LEU A 11 12.69 -15.46 -5.17
N ILE A 12 11.93 -15.12 -6.22
CA ILE A 12 10.49 -14.84 -6.14
C ILE A 12 9.73 -16.09 -5.68
N ALA A 13 10.02 -17.25 -6.27
CA ALA A 13 9.38 -18.52 -5.89
C ALA A 13 9.65 -18.89 -4.44
N ALA A 14 10.90 -18.77 -3.97
CA ALA A 14 11.29 -19.05 -2.59
C ALA A 14 10.66 -18.04 -1.61
N ALA A 15 10.67 -16.75 -1.94
CA ALA A 15 10.04 -15.70 -1.17
C ALA A 15 8.53 -15.96 -1.05
N MET A 16 7.86 -16.27 -2.17
CA MET A 16 6.44 -16.60 -2.19
C MET A 16 6.13 -17.87 -1.38
N ALA A 17 6.89 -18.93 -1.56
CA ALA A 17 6.73 -20.15 -0.76
C ALA A 17 6.91 -19.87 0.74
N CYS A 18 7.90 -19.05 1.11
CA CYS A 18 8.14 -18.64 2.48
C CYS A 18 6.93 -17.96 3.09
N TRP A 19 6.42 -16.85 2.49
CA TRP A 19 5.28 -16.15 3.09
C TRP A 19 4.01 -17.00 3.09
N CYS A 20 3.78 -17.83 2.07
CA CYS A 20 2.63 -18.72 2.02
C CYS A 20 2.68 -19.78 3.12
N LEU A 21 3.83 -20.41 3.34
CA LEU A 21 4.04 -21.36 4.45
C LEU A 21 3.86 -20.67 5.80
N MET A 22 4.43 -19.48 5.97
CA MET A 22 4.26 -18.70 7.19
C MET A 22 2.81 -18.26 7.40
N THR A 23 2.06 -17.99 6.33
CA THR A 23 0.61 -17.72 6.40
C THR A 23 -0.14 -18.96 6.89
N VAL A 24 0.17 -20.14 6.37
CA VAL A 24 -0.39 -21.41 6.91
C VAL A 24 -0.01 -21.58 8.38
N CYS A 25 1.24 -21.30 8.76
CA CYS A 25 1.68 -21.35 10.15
C CYS A 25 0.92 -20.37 11.06
N CYS A 26 0.49 -19.20 10.55
CA CYS A 26 -0.42 -18.31 11.29
C CYS A 26 -1.74 -19.01 11.65
N GLY A 27 -2.29 -19.80 10.73
CA GLY A 27 -3.51 -20.57 10.95
C GLY A 27 -3.32 -21.74 11.92
N LEU A 28 -2.10 -22.24 12.05
CA LEU A 28 -1.76 -23.33 12.98
C LEU A 28 -1.28 -22.83 14.35
N ALA A 29 -1.15 -21.53 14.54
CA ALA A 29 -0.65 -20.94 15.78
C ALA A 29 -1.62 -21.16 16.94
N ARG A 30 -1.10 -21.66 18.08
CA ARG A 30 -1.85 -21.88 19.32
C ARG A 30 -1.50 -20.88 20.44
N SER A 31 -0.57 -19.96 20.17
CA SER A 31 -0.17 -18.91 21.10
C SER A 31 0.15 -17.61 20.36
N PHE A 32 0.06 -16.48 21.09
CA PHE A 32 0.42 -15.17 20.55
C PHE A 32 1.87 -15.13 20.02
N GLY A 33 2.82 -15.77 20.72
CA GLY A 33 4.21 -15.83 20.29
C GLY A 33 4.40 -16.57 18.96
N GLN A 34 3.70 -17.72 18.78
CA GLN A 34 3.73 -18.46 17.51
C GLN A 34 3.13 -17.63 16.38
N LEU A 35 1.99 -16.97 16.60
CA LEU A 35 1.37 -16.10 15.61
C LEU A 35 2.30 -14.94 15.23
N THR A 36 2.95 -14.30 16.20
CA THR A 36 3.89 -13.21 15.97
C THR A 36 5.10 -13.66 15.14
N LEU A 37 5.70 -14.79 15.46
CA LEU A 37 6.82 -15.35 14.70
C LEU A 37 6.44 -15.71 13.27
N ALA A 38 5.27 -16.32 13.07
CA ALA A 38 4.76 -16.62 11.74
C ALA A 38 4.51 -15.34 10.94
N ARG A 39 3.96 -14.28 11.54
CA ARG A 39 3.76 -12.97 10.92
C ARG A 39 5.07 -12.28 10.53
N LEU A 40 6.10 -12.37 11.36
CA LEU A 40 7.44 -11.90 11.00
C LEU A 40 7.98 -12.65 9.78
N GLY A 41 7.78 -13.96 9.74
CA GLY A 41 8.16 -14.79 8.59
C GLY A 41 7.42 -14.43 7.30
N VAL A 42 6.13 -14.06 7.37
CA VAL A 42 5.37 -13.50 6.23
C VAL A 42 6.05 -12.23 5.73
N GLY A 43 6.34 -11.27 6.62
CA GLY A 43 6.98 -10.01 6.23
C GLY A 43 8.36 -10.20 5.58
N VAL A 44 9.17 -11.15 6.08
CA VAL A 44 10.46 -11.50 5.46
C VAL A 44 10.27 -12.05 4.05
N GLY A 45 9.29 -12.93 3.85
CA GLY A 45 8.95 -13.47 2.53
C GLY A 45 8.49 -12.37 1.55
N GLU A 46 7.57 -11.50 1.97
CA GLU A 46 7.03 -10.43 1.13
C GLU A 46 8.09 -9.42 0.66
N ALA A 47 9.09 -9.14 1.48
CA ALA A 47 10.14 -8.16 1.16
C ALA A 47 10.94 -8.49 -0.12
N GLY A 48 11.01 -9.76 -0.50
CA GLY A 48 11.77 -10.22 -1.67
C GLY A 48 11.05 -10.01 -3.01
N LEU A 49 9.71 -9.92 -3.04
CA LEU A 49 8.93 -9.96 -4.28
C LEU A 49 9.10 -8.71 -5.16
N ALA A 50 8.77 -7.54 -4.63
CA ALA A 50 8.64 -6.34 -5.47
C ALA A 50 9.95 -5.93 -6.17
N PRO A 51 11.13 -5.90 -5.50
CA PRO A 51 12.39 -5.58 -6.17
C PRO A 51 12.76 -6.60 -7.25
N ALA A 52 12.58 -7.90 -6.97
CA ALA A 52 12.91 -8.96 -7.91
C ALA A 52 11.96 -8.97 -9.11
N ALA A 53 10.64 -8.77 -8.90
CA ALA A 53 9.65 -8.71 -9.96
C ALA A 53 9.87 -7.50 -10.89
N ASN A 54 10.10 -6.31 -10.35
CA ASN A 54 10.38 -5.12 -11.15
C ASN A 54 11.66 -5.27 -11.98
N SER A 55 12.71 -5.86 -11.42
CA SER A 55 13.94 -6.16 -12.14
C SER A 55 13.73 -7.21 -13.26
N LEU A 56 12.90 -8.23 -12.98
CA LEU A 56 12.55 -9.26 -13.97
C LEU A 56 11.77 -8.65 -15.15
N ILE A 57 10.76 -7.83 -14.86
CA ILE A 57 9.94 -7.14 -15.86
C ILE A 57 10.80 -6.22 -16.73
N ALA A 58 11.77 -5.51 -16.14
CA ALA A 58 12.65 -4.63 -16.87
C ALA A 58 13.50 -5.37 -17.94
N ASP A 59 13.88 -6.63 -17.66
CA ASP A 59 14.64 -7.44 -18.61
C ASP A 59 13.76 -8.18 -19.63
N TYR A 60 12.50 -8.49 -19.30
CA TYR A 60 11.55 -9.13 -20.20
C TYR A 60 11.06 -8.20 -21.29
N PHE A 61 10.77 -6.94 -20.95
CA PHE A 61 10.10 -5.99 -21.84
C PHE A 61 11.09 -4.97 -22.41
N PRO A 62 10.95 -4.57 -23.69
CA PRO A 62 11.67 -3.44 -24.24
C PRO A 62 11.41 -2.15 -23.45
N ARG A 63 12.35 -1.21 -23.42
CA ARG A 63 12.23 0.05 -22.65
C ARG A 63 10.93 0.80 -22.91
N ALA A 64 10.45 0.79 -24.15
CA ALA A 64 9.19 1.43 -24.54
C ALA A 64 7.94 0.81 -23.85
N GLU A 65 7.99 -0.47 -23.46
CA GLU A 65 6.87 -1.21 -22.88
C GLU A 65 7.02 -1.45 -21.37
N GLN A 66 8.19 -1.22 -20.79
CA GLN A 66 8.48 -1.46 -19.37
C GLN A 66 7.51 -0.73 -18.43
N SER A 67 7.23 0.54 -18.71
CA SER A 67 6.31 1.35 -17.90
C SER A 67 4.90 0.73 -17.89
N ARG A 68 4.44 0.22 -19.03
CA ARG A 68 3.13 -0.44 -19.15
C ARG A 68 3.09 -1.75 -18.37
N ALA A 69 4.14 -2.56 -18.47
CA ALA A 69 4.25 -3.84 -17.77
C ALA A 69 4.32 -3.65 -16.23
N ILE A 70 5.10 -2.68 -15.76
CA ILE A 70 5.20 -2.33 -14.33
C ILE A 70 3.85 -1.79 -13.81
N SER A 71 3.16 -0.96 -14.61
CA SER A 71 1.84 -0.45 -14.23
C SER A 71 0.82 -1.58 -14.11
N PHE A 72 0.84 -2.56 -15.02
CA PHE A 72 0.00 -3.74 -14.97
C PHE A 72 0.29 -4.59 -13.71
N PHE A 73 1.57 -4.80 -13.39
CA PHE A 73 1.97 -5.48 -12.16
C PHE A 73 1.45 -4.76 -10.90
N ASN A 74 1.60 -3.44 -10.85
CA ASN A 74 1.14 -2.64 -9.71
C ASN A 74 -0.40 -2.59 -9.57
N MET A 75 -1.16 -2.69 -10.66
CA MET A 75 -2.62 -2.86 -10.60
C MET A 75 -3.02 -4.11 -9.81
N GLY A 76 -2.18 -5.15 -9.84
CA GLY A 76 -2.37 -6.37 -9.06
C GLY A 76 -2.53 -6.13 -7.56
N VAL A 77 -1.91 -5.08 -7.01
CA VAL A 77 -2.02 -4.75 -5.57
C VAL A 77 -3.45 -4.35 -5.21
N ALA A 78 -4.03 -3.38 -5.92
CA ALA A 78 -5.39 -2.91 -5.63
C ALA A 78 -6.45 -3.97 -5.96
N THR A 79 -6.31 -4.63 -7.12
CA THR A 79 -7.20 -5.71 -7.55
C THR A 79 -7.11 -6.89 -6.59
N GLY A 80 -5.90 -7.29 -6.19
CA GLY A 80 -5.67 -8.38 -5.24
C GLY A 80 -6.28 -8.12 -3.88
N LEU A 81 -6.18 -6.89 -3.37
CA LEU A 81 -6.83 -6.50 -2.13
C LEU A 81 -8.36 -6.62 -2.22
N GLY A 82 -8.96 -6.14 -3.32
CA GLY A 82 -10.40 -6.26 -3.54
C GLY A 82 -10.86 -7.72 -3.65
N ILE A 83 -10.13 -8.55 -4.38
CA ILE A 83 -10.40 -9.99 -4.48
C ILE A 83 -10.25 -10.66 -3.12
N ALA A 84 -9.25 -10.26 -2.31
CA ALA A 84 -9.07 -10.79 -0.96
C ALA A 84 -10.27 -10.46 -0.04
N TYR A 85 -10.85 -9.25 -0.15
CA TYR A 85 -12.10 -8.93 0.54
C TYR A 85 -13.26 -9.81 0.09
N LEU A 86 -13.46 -9.98 -1.24
CA LEU A 86 -14.55 -10.79 -1.79
C LEU A 86 -14.44 -12.27 -1.37
N ILE A 87 -13.27 -12.87 -1.57
CA ILE A 87 -13.01 -14.26 -1.21
C ILE A 87 -13.03 -14.43 0.30
N GLY A 88 -12.40 -13.52 1.05
CA GLY A 88 -12.36 -13.55 2.51
C GLY A 88 -13.76 -13.46 3.13
N GLY A 89 -14.62 -12.56 2.60
CA GLY A 89 -16.01 -12.46 3.01
C GLY A 89 -16.78 -13.75 2.77
N TYR A 90 -16.62 -14.36 1.59
CA TYR A 90 -17.25 -15.64 1.25
C TYR A 90 -16.77 -16.77 2.17
N ILE A 91 -15.46 -16.88 2.40
CA ILE A 91 -14.88 -17.90 3.31
C ILE A 91 -15.43 -17.71 4.72
N ILE A 92 -15.46 -16.47 5.23
CA ILE A 92 -15.98 -16.17 6.57
C ILE A 92 -17.44 -16.58 6.69
N SER A 93 -18.30 -16.26 5.71
CA SER A 93 -19.73 -16.63 5.74
C SER A 93 -19.93 -18.15 5.71
N TRP A 94 -19.16 -18.86 4.90
CA TRP A 94 -19.21 -20.31 4.84
C TRP A 94 -18.74 -20.97 6.14
N MET A 95 -17.74 -20.39 6.80
CA MET A 95 -17.17 -20.90 8.05
C MET A 95 -17.98 -20.52 9.29
N GLN A 96 -18.73 -19.41 9.28
CA GLN A 96 -19.62 -19.04 10.41
C GLN A 96 -20.70 -20.08 10.67
N ALA A 97 -21.10 -20.84 9.65
CA ALA A 97 -21.98 -21.98 9.82
C ALA A 97 -21.30 -23.18 10.54
N ARG A 98 -19.98 -23.11 10.76
CA ARG A 98 -19.15 -24.17 11.34
C ARG A 98 -18.04 -23.54 12.19
N PRO A 99 -18.33 -23.10 13.42
CA PRO A 99 -17.39 -22.29 14.23
C PRO A 99 -16.08 -23.00 14.60
N VAL A 100 -16.08 -24.32 14.63
CA VAL A 100 -14.89 -25.16 14.84
C VAL A 100 -14.93 -26.31 13.86
N MET A 101 -13.79 -26.57 13.22
CA MET A 101 -13.61 -27.74 12.35
C MET A 101 -12.49 -28.61 12.92
N ASP A 102 -12.78 -29.88 13.08
CA ASP A 102 -11.78 -30.89 13.42
C ASP A 102 -11.13 -31.42 12.14
N LEU A 103 -9.84 -31.15 11.98
CA LEU A 103 -9.04 -31.61 10.85
C LEU A 103 -8.20 -32.81 11.25
N PRO A 104 -8.23 -33.90 10.43
CA PRO A 104 -7.56 -35.18 10.72
C PRO A 104 -6.11 -34.99 10.91
N LEU A 105 -5.31 -34.48 11.40
CA LEU A 105 -3.85 -34.32 11.62
C LEU A 105 -3.53 -33.09 12.49
N VAL A 106 -4.44 -32.09 12.55
CA VAL A 106 -4.19 -30.80 13.17
C VAL A 106 -5.06 -30.61 14.42
N GLY A 107 -6.19 -31.35 14.50
CA GLY A 107 -7.21 -31.22 15.54
C GLY A 107 -8.14 -30.02 15.31
N GLU A 108 -8.77 -29.53 16.35
CA GLU A 108 -9.72 -28.44 16.30
C GLU A 108 -9.05 -27.10 15.93
N LEU A 109 -9.56 -26.48 14.85
CA LEU A 109 -9.18 -25.14 14.42
C LEU A 109 -10.37 -24.19 14.48
N ALA A 110 -10.15 -23.01 15.03
CA ALA A 110 -11.13 -21.93 15.00
C ALA A 110 -11.25 -21.36 13.57
N THR A 111 -12.41 -20.78 13.25
CA THR A 111 -12.71 -20.24 11.92
C THR A 111 -11.63 -19.31 11.37
N TRP A 112 -11.11 -18.38 12.20
CA TRP A 112 -10.07 -17.45 11.77
C TRP A 112 -8.74 -18.14 11.39
N GLN A 113 -8.42 -19.26 12.03
CA GLN A 113 -7.22 -20.07 11.73
C GLN A 113 -7.34 -20.72 10.35
N LEU A 114 -8.52 -21.25 10.03
CA LEU A 114 -8.78 -21.86 8.73
C LEU A 114 -8.68 -20.84 7.58
N VAL A 115 -9.07 -19.59 7.79
CA VAL A 115 -8.89 -18.52 6.79
C VAL A 115 -7.42 -18.39 6.39
N PHE A 116 -6.49 -18.42 7.35
CA PHE A 116 -5.05 -18.36 7.05
C PHE A 116 -4.56 -19.59 6.29
N VAL A 117 -5.01 -20.77 6.69
CA VAL A 117 -4.62 -22.03 6.00
C VAL A 117 -5.11 -22.01 4.56
N VAL A 118 -6.39 -21.67 4.34
CA VAL A 118 -7.00 -21.61 3.00
C VAL A 118 -6.37 -20.52 2.14
N ALA A 119 -6.04 -19.38 2.72
CA ALA A 119 -5.40 -18.27 1.99
C ALA A 119 -3.94 -18.58 1.59
N GLY A 120 -3.20 -19.32 2.43
CA GLY A 120 -1.80 -19.62 2.18
C GLY A 120 -1.57 -20.72 1.13
N LEU A 121 -2.43 -21.74 1.08
CA LEU A 121 -2.24 -22.91 0.21
C LEU A 121 -2.19 -22.59 -1.30
N PRO A 122 -3.10 -21.79 -1.90
CA PRO A 122 -3.07 -21.50 -3.33
C PRO A 122 -1.78 -20.81 -3.77
N GLY A 123 -1.19 -19.98 -2.91
CA GLY A 123 0.04 -19.27 -3.21
C GLY A 123 1.25 -20.22 -3.38
N LEU A 124 1.26 -21.38 -2.73
CA LEU A 124 2.30 -22.40 -2.94
C LEU A 124 2.26 -22.98 -4.36
N ILE A 125 1.06 -23.14 -4.92
CA ILE A 125 0.90 -23.58 -6.32
C ILE A 125 1.48 -22.53 -7.25
N ILE A 126 1.18 -21.24 -7.01
CA ILE A 126 1.70 -20.13 -7.81
C ILE A 126 3.23 -20.04 -7.66
N ALA A 127 3.78 -20.22 -6.47
CA ALA A 127 5.22 -20.28 -6.23
C ALA A 127 5.90 -21.40 -7.05
N ALA A 128 5.28 -22.58 -7.10
CA ALA A 128 5.75 -23.67 -7.94
C ALA A 128 5.72 -23.30 -9.43
N VAL A 129 4.62 -22.71 -9.91
CA VAL A 129 4.50 -22.26 -11.32
C VAL A 129 5.58 -21.22 -11.68
N ILE A 130 5.85 -20.26 -10.80
CA ILE A 130 6.89 -19.24 -11.01
C ILE A 130 8.29 -19.87 -11.12
N ALA A 131 8.56 -20.96 -10.39
CA ALA A 131 9.84 -21.66 -10.50
C ALA A 131 10.12 -22.23 -11.89
N PHE A 132 9.09 -22.44 -12.73
CA PHE A 132 9.22 -22.89 -14.12
C PHE A 132 9.29 -21.75 -15.15
N VAL A 133 9.05 -20.49 -14.75
CA VAL A 133 9.19 -19.32 -15.63
C VAL A 133 10.64 -19.21 -16.06
N ARG A 134 10.91 -18.85 -17.32
CA ARG A 134 12.27 -18.70 -17.83
C ARG A 134 12.91 -17.43 -17.27
N GLU A 135 14.14 -17.51 -16.74
CA GLU A 135 14.91 -16.32 -16.35
C GLU A 135 15.42 -15.63 -17.61
N PRO A 136 15.10 -14.34 -17.85
CA PRO A 136 15.61 -13.62 -19.00
C PRO A 136 17.09 -13.27 -18.83
N VAL A 137 17.78 -13.11 -19.95
CA VAL A 137 19.16 -12.61 -19.94
C VAL A 137 19.17 -11.18 -19.42
N ARG A 138 20.02 -10.88 -18.45
CA ARG A 138 20.16 -9.54 -17.86
C ARG A 138 20.68 -8.56 -18.90
N ARG A 139 19.86 -7.57 -19.27
CA ARG A 139 20.17 -6.60 -20.33
C ARG A 139 20.94 -5.37 -19.85
N ASP A 140 20.81 -4.96 -18.60
CA ASP A 140 21.36 -3.71 -18.05
C ASP A 140 22.53 -3.93 -17.08
N ARG A 141 23.61 -4.58 -17.56
CA ARG A 141 24.91 -4.51 -16.89
C ARG A 141 25.81 -3.39 -17.42
N LEU A 142 25.26 -2.37 -18.05
CA LEU A 142 26.02 -1.29 -18.69
C LEU A 142 26.26 -0.06 -17.81
N VAL A 143 25.98 -0.11 -16.52
CA VAL A 143 26.51 0.93 -15.62
C VAL A 143 27.85 0.44 -15.12
N SER A 144 28.90 1.14 -15.53
CA SER A 144 30.25 0.99 -15.03
C SER A 144 30.22 0.84 -13.50
N ALA A 145 30.89 -0.18 -13.00
CA ALA A 145 30.95 -0.55 -11.59
C ALA A 145 31.54 0.53 -10.65
N ASP A 146 31.87 1.70 -11.17
CA ASP A 146 32.69 2.70 -10.48
C ASP A 146 31.92 3.83 -9.79
N ALA A 147 30.62 3.97 -10.00
CA ALA A 147 29.80 4.93 -9.22
C ALA A 147 28.78 4.20 -8.35
N LYS A 148 29.22 3.53 -7.30
CA LYS A 148 28.34 2.97 -6.27
C LYS A 148 27.75 4.10 -5.44
N VAL A 149 26.61 4.65 -5.88
CA VAL A 149 25.80 5.52 -5.02
C VAL A 149 25.39 4.71 -3.79
N THR A 150 25.83 5.16 -2.64
CA THR A 150 25.54 4.53 -1.36
C THR A 150 24.21 5.03 -0.79
N MET A 151 23.60 4.28 0.13
CA MET A 151 22.44 4.75 0.88
C MET A 151 22.74 6.08 1.62
N GLY A 152 24.00 6.28 2.06
CA GLY A 152 24.44 7.53 2.67
C GLY A 152 24.33 8.72 1.73
N ASP A 153 24.67 8.54 0.45
CA ASP A 153 24.54 9.60 -0.56
C ASP A 153 23.08 9.97 -0.80
N ALA A 154 22.19 8.98 -0.82
CA ALA A 154 20.76 9.23 -0.96
C ALA A 154 20.18 9.95 0.27
N VAL A 155 20.57 9.57 1.49
CA VAL A 155 20.18 10.28 2.71
C VAL A 155 20.69 11.72 2.66
N ARG A 156 21.96 11.92 2.28
CA ARG A 156 22.53 13.26 2.12
C ARG A 156 21.78 14.07 1.05
N TYR A 157 21.44 13.45 -0.06
CA TYR A 157 20.65 14.10 -1.13
C TYR A 157 19.30 14.59 -0.63
N VAL A 158 18.57 13.75 0.09
CA VAL A 158 17.29 14.08 0.73
C VAL A 158 17.49 15.19 1.79
N TRP A 159 18.55 15.10 2.60
CA TRP A 159 18.81 16.06 3.67
C TRP A 159 19.18 17.46 3.15
N VAL A 160 19.96 17.55 2.09
CA VAL A 160 20.29 18.84 1.44
C VAL A 160 19.02 19.50 0.91
N ARG A 161 18.09 18.70 0.35
CA ARG A 161 16.79 19.16 -0.17
C ARG A 161 15.63 18.94 0.79
N ARG A 162 15.90 18.87 2.10
CA ARG A 162 14.90 18.51 3.11
C ARG A 162 13.64 19.38 3.11
N ARG A 163 13.74 20.65 2.70
CA ARG A 163 12.58 21.56 2.59
C ARG A 163 11.55 21.10 1.54
N ALA A 164 11.99 20.36 0.54
CA ALA A 164 11.10 19.76 -0.46
C ALA A 164 10.72 18.31 -0.10
N PHE A 165 11.69 17.50 0.36
CA PHE A 165 11.46 16.08 0.63
C PHE A 165 10.71 15.81 1.94
N LEU A 166 11.01 16.49 3.05
CA LEU A 166 10.35 16.18 4.32
C LEU A 166 8.83 16.44 4.28
N PRO A 167 8.34 17.59 3.76
CA PRO A 167 6.91 17.77 3.63
C PRO A 167 6.25 16.74 2.71
N LEU A 168 6.93 16.34 1.63
CA LEU A 168 6.44 15.29 0.74
C LEU A 168 6.38 13.94 1.46
N MET A 169 7.47 13.47 2.05
CA MET A 169 7.57 12.14 2.66
C MET A 169 6.67 12.00 3.89
N VAL A 170 6.72 12.97 4.80
CA VAL A 170 5.92 12.95 6.04
C VAL A 170 4.45 13.18 5.72
N GLY A 171 4.15 14.18 4.87
CA GLY A 171 2.77 14.48 4.50
C GLY A 171 2.09 13.36 3.72
N MET A 172 2.84 12.62 2.88
CA MET A 172 2.35 11.42 2.21
C MET A 172 2.02 10.27 3.17
N GLY A 173 2.50 10.32 4.39
CA GLY A 173 2.07 9.40 5.45
C GLY A 173 0.56 9.43 5.71
N THR A 174 -0.15 10.50 5.31
CA THR A 174 -1.62 10.58 5.37
C THR A 174 -2.31 9.42 4.66
N SER A 175 -1.87 9.07 3.45
CA SER A 175 -2.49 8.01 2.65
C SER A 175 -2.44 6.64 3.35
N PRO A 176 -1.28 6.11 3.75
CA PRO A 176 -1.23 4.86 4.48
C PRO A 176 -1.79 4.97 5.91
N LEU A 177 -1.71 6.14 6.58
CA LEU A 177 -2.35 6.33 7.89
C LEU A 177 -3.85 6.06 7.82
N ILE A 178 -4.55 6.68 6.88
CA ILE A 178 -5.99 6.48 6.68
C ILE A 178 -6.24 5.07 6.14
N GLY A 179 -5.44 4.60 5.19
CA GLY A 179 -5.57 3.27 4.60
C GLY A 179 -5.47 2.14 5.64
N TYR A 180 -4.53 2.21 6.57
CA TYR A 180 -4.42 1.24 7.67
C TYR A 180 -5.47 1.46 8.78
N ALA A 181 -5.90 2.71 9.03
CA ALA A 181 -7.03 2.97 9.92
C ALA A 181 -8.32 2.31 9.41
N TRP A 182 -8.48 2.16 8.09
CA TRP A 182 -9.63 1.46 7.49
C TRP A 182 -9.69 -0.05 7.81
N ASN A 183 -8.66 -0.63 8.42
CA ASN A 183 -8.76 -1.98 8.99
C ASN A 183 -9.86 -2.07 10.07
N TRP A 184 -10.28 -0.94 10.63
CA TRP A 184 -11.39 -0.85 11.57
C TRP A 184 -12.77 -0.71 10.89
N LEU A 185 -12.85 -0.57 9.56
CA LEU A 185 -14.13 -0.45 8.84
C LEU A 185 -15.09 -1.62 9.12
N PRO A 186 -14.65 -2.90 9.11
CA PRO A 186 -15.55 -4.00 9.42
C PRO A 186 -16.17 -3.87 10.83
N ALA A 187 -15.37 -3.53 11.83
CA ALA A 187 -15.85 -3.31 13.18
C ALA A 187 -16.81 -2.10 13.27
N MET A 188 -16.50 -1.02 12.56
CA MET A 188 -17.35 0.17 12.51
C MET A 188 -18.71 -0.15 11.87
N PHE A 189 -18.74 -0.79 10.70
CA PHE A 189 -19.99 -1.12 10.00
C PHE A 189 -20.87 -2.06 10.83
N THR A 190 -20.24 -3.05 11.48
CA THR A 190 -20.96 -4.00 12.35
C THR A 190 -21.52 -3.31 13.60
N ARG A 191 -20.70 -2.52 14.30
CA ARG A 191 -21.08 -1.91 15.57
C ARG A 191 -22.02 -0.71 15.43
N THR A 192 -21.91 0.04 14.32
CA THR A 192 -22.70 1.25 14.11
C THR A 192 -24.01 0.98 13.38
N TRP A 193 -24.01 0.11 12.37
CA TRP A 193 -25.16 -0.08 11.50
C TRP A 193 -25.62 -1.54 11.40
N GLY A 194 -25.00 -2.48 12.10
CA GLY A 194 -25.39 -3.89 12.13
C GLY A 194 -25.08 -4.67 10.85
N TRP A 195 -24.29 -4.11 9.92
CA TRP A 195 -23.85 -4.87 8.74
C TRP A 195 -22.96 -6.02 9.16
N SER A 196 -23.11 -7.16 8.51
CA SER A 196 -22.16 -8.25 8.67
C SER A 196 -20.82 -7.91 8.01
N VAL A 197 -19.75 -8.55 8.48
CA VAL A 197 -18.43 -8.43 7.82
C VAL A 197 -18.49 -8.87 6.37
N THR A 198 -19.36 -9.84 6.07
CA THR A 198 -19.57 -10.36 4.71
C THR A 198 -20.24 -9.33 3.80
N ASP A 199 -21.26 -8.61 4.30
CA ASP A 199 -21.93 -7.57 3.52
C ASP A 199 -20.95 -6.47 3.13
N LEU A 200 -20.16 -5.99 4.09
CA LEU A 200 -19.13 -5.00 3.82
C LEU A 200 -18.07 -5.53 2.85
N ALA A 201 -17.60 -6.76 3.05
CA ALA A 201 -16.58 -7.37 2.20
C ALA A 201 -17.05 -7.48 0.75
N GLY A 202 -18.32 -7.85 0.53
CA GLY A 202 -18.95 -7.88 -0.80
C GLY A 202 -18.95 -6.52 -1.47
N VAL A 203 -19.40 -5.48 -0.77
CA VAL A 203 -19.47 -4.12 -1.32
C VAL A 203 -18.08 -3.51 -1.49
N TYR A 204 -17.27 -3.53 -0.44
CA TYR A 204 -15.95 -2.88 -0.45
C TYR A 204 -14.96 -3.60 -1.38
N GLY A 205 -15.04 -4.93 -1.48
CA GLY A 205 -14.24 -5.69 -2.42
C GLY A 205 -14.43 -5.23 -3.87
N TRP A 206 -15.66 -5.06 -4.33
CA TRP A 206 -15.95 -4.52 -5.66
C TRP A 206 -15.51 -3.07 -5.82
N ILE A 207 -15.67 -2.24 -4.80
CA ILE A 207 -15.16 -0.86 -4.81
C ILE A 207 -13.66 -0.84 -5.05
N LEU A 208 -12.90 -1.68 -4.35
CA LEU A 208 -11.44 -1.79 -4.49
C LEU A 208 -11.02 -2.30 -5.88
N VAL A 209 -11.69 -3.33 -6.40
CA VAL A 209 -11.39 -3.90 -7.73
C VAL A 209 -11.59 -2.88 -8.85
N VAL A 210 -12.63 -2.06 -8.76
CA VAL A 210 -13.00 -1.11 -9.83
C VAL A 210 -12.33 0.25 -9.61
N PHE A 211 -12.54 0.86 -8.45
CA PHE A 211 -12.15 2.25 -8.20
C PHE A 211 -10.70 2.40 -7.72
N GLY A 212 -10.06 1.35 -7.24
CA GLY A 212 -8.63 1.35 -6.95
C GLY A 212 -7.77 1.63 -8.20
N PRO A 213 -7.87 0.79 -9.25
CA PRO A 213 -7.16 1.02 -10.51
C PRO A 213 -7.50 2.35 -11.18
N LEU A 214 -8.79 2.73 -11.20
CA LEU A 214 -9.24 4.02 -11.76
C LEU A 214 -8.64 5.21 -11.01
N GLY A 215 -8.55 5.13 -9.68
CA GLY A 215 -7.91 6.14 -8.86
C GLY A 215 -6.43 6.30 -9.20
N ALA A 216 -5.70 5.20 -9.27
CA ALA A 216 -4.27 5.21 -9.60
C ALA A 216 -4.01 5.82 -10.98
N LEU A 217 -4.80 5.45 -11.99
CA LEU A 217 -4.69 6.01 -13.35
C LEU A 217 -5.00 7.51 -13.40
N SER A 218 -6.03 7.95 -12.66
CA SER A 218 -6.43 9.36 -12.64
C SER A 218 -5.34 10.27 -12.08
N GLY A 219 -4.54 9.80 -11.11
CA GLY A 219 -3.40 10.55 -10.58
C GLY A 219 -2.37 10.91 -11.66
N GLY A 220 -2.03 9.94 -12.50
CA GLY A 220 -1.13 10.15 -13.64
C GLY A 220 -1.73 11.10 -14.70
N TRP A 221 -3.01 10.97 -15.02
CA TRP A 221 -3.69 11.83 -15.98
C TRP A 221 -3.77 13.29 -15.50
N ILE A 222 -4.14 13.51 -14.25
CA ILE A 222 -4.21 14.86 -13.67
C ILE A 222 -2.80 15.48 -13.64
N ALA A 223 -1.78 14.73 -13.21
CA ALA A 223 -0.40 15.21 -13.21
C ALA A 223 0.05 15.60 -14.63
N THR A 224 -0.20 14.74 -15.62
CA THR A 224 0.14 15.01 -17.03
C THR A 224 -0.61 16.23 -17.58
N ALA A 225 -1.90 16.35 -17.31
CA ALA A 225 -2.71 17.48 -17.75
C ALA A 225 -2.23 18.82 -17.16
N LEU A 226 -1.86 18.83 -15.88
CA LEU A 226 -1.29 19.99 -15.20
C LEU A 226 0.11 20.33 -15.73
N TYR A 227 0.95 19.32 -16.00
CA TYR A 227 2.28 19.54 -16.57
C TYR A 227 2.22 20.17 -17.97
N LYS A 228 1.32 19.66 -18.83
CA LYS A 228 1.05 20.26 -20.16
C LYS A 228 0.57 21.72 -20.09
N ARG A 229 0.00 22.16 -18.96
CA ARG A 229 -0.38 23.54 -18.68
C ARG A 229 0.77 24.38 -18.08
N GLY A 230 2.02 23.91 -18.16
CA GLY A 230 3.20 24.61 -17.67
C GLY A 230 3.43 24.51 -16.15
N ARG A 231 2.72 23.60 -15.43
CA ARG A 231 2.90 23.44 -13.99
C ARG A 231 4.02 22.44 -13.71
N LYS A 232 5.20 22.93 -13.35
CA LYS A 232 6.36 22.07 -12.99
C LYS A 232 6.13 21.26 -11.71
N ASP A 233 5.26 21.72 -10.82
CA ASP A 233 4.84 21.06 -9.58
C ASP A 233 3.61 20.14 -9.78
N ALA A 234 3.29 19.76 -11.01
CA ALA A 234 2.09 19.01 -11.38
C ALA A 234 1.85 17.72 -10.58
N PRO A 235 2.82 16.78 -10.40
CA PRO A 235 2.59 15.58 -9.60
C PRO A 235 2.27 15.90 -8.14
N TYR A 236 2.93 16.92 -7.58
CA TYR A 236 2.70 17.35 -6.20
C TYR A 236 1.31 17.92 -5.99
N ILE A 237 0.80 18.72 -6.96
CA ILE A 237 -0.57 19.24 -6.93
C ILE A 237 -1.58 18.10 -7.00
N ALA A 238 -1.36 17.11 -7.89
CA ALA A 238 -2.23 15.94 -7.97
C ALA A 238 -2.27 15.19 -6.63
N THR A 239 -1.12 15.08 -5.96
CA THR A 239 -1.02 14.50 -4.61
C THR A 239 -1.82 15.30 -3.57
N ILE A 240 -1.71 16.65 -3.58
CA ILE A 240 -2.50 17.50 -2.67
C ILE A 240 -3.99 17.30 -2.89
N ILE A 241 -4.47 17.35 -4.14
CA ILE A 241 -5.88 17.16 -4.48
C ILE A 241 -6.37 15.80 -3.94
N ALA A 242 -5.61 14.74 -4.19
CA ALA A 242 -5.97 13.41 -3.75
C ALA A 242 -6.03 13.28 -2.22
N LEU A 243 -5.02 13.79 -1.50
CA LEU A 243 -4.98 13.69 -0.04
C LEU A 243 -6.04 14.55 0.65
N VAL A 244 -6.27 15.77 0.17
CA VAL A 244 -7.36 16.62 0.69
C VAL A 244 -8.71 15.92 0.50
N SER A 245 -8.96 15.39 -0.70
CA SER A 245 -10.20 14.62 -0.97
C SER A 245 -10.30 13.40 -0.06
N MET A 246 -9.21 12.64 0.12
CA MET A 246 -9.18 11.46 0.98
C MET A 246 -9.46 11.81 2.44
N VAL A 247 -8.83 12.86 2.98
CA VAL A 247 -9.06 13.33 4.36
C VAL A 247 -10.51 13.73 4.57
N VAL A 248 -11.07 14.57 3.68
CA VAL A 248 -12.46 15.03 3.79
C VAL A 248 -13.43 13.85 3.73
N LEU A 249 -13.29 12.99 2.72
CA LEU A 249 -14.17 11.84 2.55
C LEU A 249 -14.06 10.83 3.69
N SER A 250 -12.84 10.55 4.17
CA SER A 250 -12.61 9.63 5.30
C SER A 250 -13.08 10.19 6.64
N THR A 251 -13.13 11.53 6.77
CA THR A 251 -13.74 12.18 7.95
C THR A 251 -15.26 12.09 7.93
N LEU A 252 -15.88 12.31 6.77
CA LEU A 252 -17.34 12.31 6.62
C LEU A 252 -17.94 10.90 6.63
N LEU A 253 -17.26 9.92 6.05
CA LEU A 253 -17.74 8.56 5.87
C LEU A 253 -18.26 7.92 7.18
N PRO A 254 -17.50 7.93 8.30
CA PRO A 254 -17.99 7.34 9.55
C PRO A 254 -19.17 8.09 10.17
N LEU A 255 -19.37 9.35 9.81
CA LEU A 255 -20.44 10.20 10.34
C LEU A 255 -21.78 10.06 9.60
N MET A 256 -21.83 9.26 8.53
CA MET A 256 -23.05 9.07 7.74
C MET A 256 -24.18 8.45 8.59
N PRO A 257 -25.43 8.83 8.29
CA PRO A 257 -26.59 8.32 9.05
C PRO A 257 -26.92 6.85 8.71
N SER A 258 -26.45 6.33 7.60
CA SER A 258 -26.69 4.94 7.18
C SER A 258 -25.46 4.28 6.59
N ALA A 259 -25.38 2.95 6.71
CA ALA A 259 -24.34 2.14 6.11
C ALA A 259 -24.25 2.29 4.59
N THR A 260 -25.41 2.41 3.92
CA THR A 260 -25.46 2.60 2.46
C THR A 260 -24.81 3.91 2.04
N LEU A 261 -25.08 5.02 2.73
CA LEU A 261 -24.42 6.30 2.43
C LEU A 261 -22.93 6.26 2.73
N ALA A 262 -22.52 5.60 3.81
CA ALA A 262 -21.11 5.38 4.11
C ALA A 262 -20.43 4.53 3.00
N ALA A 263 -21.11 3.48 2.52
CA ALA A 263 -20.61 2.65 1.41
C ALA A 263 -20.51 3.44 0.09
N VAL A 264 -21.45 4.34 -0.20
CA VAL A 264 -21.36 5.25 -1.35
C VAL A 264 -20.15 6.18 -1.23
N LEU A 265 -19.87 6.72 -0.03
CA LEU A 265 -18.68 7.55 0.19
C LEU A 265 -17.36 6.76 0.15
N LEU A 266 -17.38 5.45 0.39
CA LEU A 266 -16.20 4.60 0.19
C LEU A 266 -15.69 4.64 -1.26
N VAL A 267 -16.57 4.83 -2.24
CA VAL A 267 -16.20 4.89 -3.66
C VAL A 267 -15.20 6.02 -3.94
N PRO A 268 -15.58 7.31 -3.75
CA PRO A 268 -14.65 8.40 -4.01
C PRO A 268 -13.48 8.44 -3.01
N ALA A 269 -13.65 7.92 -1.78
CA ALA A 269 -12.57 7.84 -0.79
C ALA A 269 -11.50 6.83 -1.21
N THR A 270 -11.89 5.65 -1.68
CA THR A 270 -10.98 4.63 -2.24
C THR A 270 -10.26 5.15 -3.48
N TRP A 271 -11.00 5.81 -4.37
CA TRP A 271 -10.41 6.44 -5.55
C TRP A 271 -9.36 7.48 -5.17
N ALA A 272 -9.67 8.39 -4.24
CA ALA A 272 -8.73 9.40 -3.77
C ALA A 272 -7.49 8.78 -3.10
N GLY A 273 -7.65 7.70 -2.32
CA GLY A 273 -6.55 6.97 -1.71
C GLY A 273 -5.60 6.35 -2.74
N ALA A 274 -6.14 5.66 -3.74
CA ALA A 274 -5.33 5.07 -4.82
C ALA A 274 -4.66 6.16 -5.68
N MET A 275 -5.36 7.25 -5.97
CA MET A 275 -4.82 8.41 -6.67
C MET A 275 -3.64 9.03 -5.90
N SER A 276 -3.76 9.18 -4.57
CA SER A 276 -2.72 9.78 -3.73
C SER A 276 -1.44 8.95 -3.73
N THR A 277 -1.57 7.62 -3.66
CA THR A 277 -0.43 6.71 -3.68
C THR A 277 0.34 6.82 -4.99
N ALA A 278 -0.35 6.79 -6.13
CA ALA A 278 0.28 6.88 -7.45
C ALA A 278 0.94 8.25 -7.68
N ALA A 279 0.24 9.35 -7.37
CA ALA A 279 0.77 10.70 -7.54
C ALA A 279 1.92 11.01 -6.57
N GLY A 280 1.87 10.48 -5.34
CA GLY A 280 2.90 10.67 -4.33
C GLY A 280 4.23 10.01 -4.70
N VAL A 281 4.19 8.76 -5.19
CA VAL A 281 5.39 8.07 -5.71
C VAL A 281 5.96 8.85 -6.90
N ALA A 282 5.11 9.28 -7.83
CA ALA A 282 5.53 10.10 -8.97
C ALA A 282 6.22 11.39 -8.51
N SER A 283 5.68 12.06 -7.48
CA SER A 283 6.28 13.28 -6.92
C SER A 283 7.67 13.04 -6.33
N ALA A 284 7.87 11.93 -5.61
CA ALA A 284 9.16 11.58 -5.02
C ALA A 284 10.21 11.24 -6.11
N VAL A 285 9.80 10.48 -7.12
CA VAL A 285 10.65 10.08 -8.26
C VAL A 285 11.03 11.28 -9.12
N PHE A 286 10.11 12.22 -9.33
CA PHE A 286 10.33 13.42 -10.14
C PHE A 286 11.35 14.38 -9.51
N LEU A 287 11.46 14.39 -8.18
CA LEU A 287 12.43 15.20 -7.44
C LEU A 287 13.82 14.54 -7.32
N ALA A 288 13.98 13.28 -7.74
CA ALA A 288 15.21 12.52 -7.59
C ALA A 288 15.95 12.38 -8.93
N THR A 289 17.28 12.67 -8.93
CA THR A 289 18.15 12.36 -10.08
C THR A 289 18.24 10.86 -10.32
N GLY A 290 18.52 10.45 -11.57
CA GLY A 290 18.56 9.03 -11.97
C GLY A 290 19.41 8.14 -11.06
N GLU A 291 20.53 8.68 -10.57
CA GLU A 291 21.52 7.98 -9.75
C GLU A 291 21.01 7.57 -8.36
N VAL A 292 20.24 8.45 -7.70
CA VAL A 292 19.73 8.23 -6.32
C VAL A 292 18.26 7.81 -6.27
N ARG A 293 17.58 7.74 -7.42
CA ARG A 293 16.11 7.57 -7.52
C ARG A 293 15.59 6.34 -6.79
N ALA A 294 16.27 5.20 -6.94
CA ALA A 294 15.85 3.95 -6.31
C ALA A 294 15.97 4.01 -4.78
N GLN A 295 17.07 4.58 -4.27
CA GLN A 295 17.29 4.73 -2.84
C GLN A 295 16.34 5.76 -2.21
N VAL A 296 16.09 6.88 -2.91
CA VAL A 296 15.10 7.89 -2.48
C VAL A 296 13.70 7.27 -2.42
N ALA A 297 13.31 6.47 -3.40
CA ALA A 297 12.05 5.75 -3.38
C ALA A 297 11.97 4.76 -2.20
N ALA A 298 13.07 4.08 -1.86
CA ALA A 298 13.12 3.19 -0.71
C ALA A 298 12.96 3.96 0.62
N ILE A 299 13.67 5.08 0.80
CA ILE A 299 13.55 5.96 1.98
C ILE A 299 12.11 6.47 2.10
N TYR A 300 11.53 6.93 0.99
CA TYR A 300 10.14 7.37 0.93
C TYR A 300 9.18 6.27 1.41
N MET A 301 9.30 5.06 0.88
CA MET A 301 8.44 3.93 1.26
C MET A 301 8.56 3.57 2.73
N VAL A 302 9.77 3.56 3.29
CA VAL A 302 9.99 3.28 4.73
C VAL A 302 9.29 4.33 5.59
N ILE A 303 9.44 5.62 5.28
CA ILE A 303 8.83 6.70 6.06
C ILE A 303 7.30 6.62 6.01
N ILE A 304 6.71 6.53 4.83
CA ILE A 304 5.25 6.53 4.69
C ILE A 304 4.61 5.28 5.30
N SER A 305 5.24 4.11 5.12
CA SER A 305 4.74 2.86 5.69
C SER A 305 4.84 2.84 7.21
N SER A 306 5.94 3.38 7.77
CA SER A 306 6.09 3.49 9.22
C SER A 306 5.03 4.39 9.84
N ILE A 307 4.78 5.57 9.25
CA ILE A 307 3.72 6.49 9.71
C ILE A 307 2.36 5.79 9.64
N GLY A 308 2.05 5.15 8.51
CA GLY A 308 0.76 4.52 8.28
C GLY A 308 0.51 3.35 9.21
N LEU A 309 1.43 2.40 9.26
CA LEU A 309 1.29 1.15 10.01
C LEU A 309 1.30 1.39 11.53
N LEU A 310 2.18 2.29 12.02
CA LEU A 310 2.29 2.57 13.44
C LEU A 310 1.15 3.45 13.95
N LEU A 311 0.80 4.51 13.21
CA LEU A 311 -0.17 5.49 13.70
C LEU A 311 -1.61 5.16 13.31
N GLY A 312 -1.86 4.63 12.10
CA GLY A 312 -3.22 4.43 11.59
C GLY A 312 -4.12 3.62 12.54
N PRO A 313 -3.88 2.32 12.70
CA PRO A 313 -4.70 1.48 13.57
C PRO A 313 -4.59 1.86 15.04
N SER A 314 -3.39 2.27 15.49
CA SER A 314 -3.12 2.56 16.90
C SER A 314 -3.84 3.81 17.40
N LEU A 315 -3.92 4.88 16.59
CA LEU A 315 -4.67 6.08 16.96
C LEU A 315 -6.16 5.79 17.08
N VAL A 316 -6.74 5.01 16.18
CA VAL A 316 -8.14 4.62 16.26
C VAL A 316 -8.40 3.82 17.53
N GLY A 317 -7.56 2.81 17.83
CA GLY A 317 -7.68 2.02 19.04
C GLY A 317 -7.56 2.88 20.30
N LEU A 318 -6.52 3.72 20.38
CA LEU A 318 -6.27 4.60 21.52
C LEU A 318 -7.43 5.59 21.77
N LEU A 319 -7.95 6.21 20.71
CA LEU A 319 -9.10 7.12 20.83
C LEU A 319 -10.36 6.39 21.31
N ASN A 320 -10.56 5.15 20.84
CA ASN A 320 -11.68 4.34 21.25
C ASN A 320 -11.57 3.91 22.72
N ASP A 321 -10.38 3.55 23.17
CA ASP A 321 -10.16 3.10 24.56
C ASP A 321 -10.22 4.25 25.57
N LEU A 322 -9.77 5.47 25.20
CA LEU A 322 -9.66 6.60 26.11
C LEU A 322 -10.88 7.53 26.10
N TRP A 323 -11.49 7.76 24.90
CA TRP A 323 -12.52 8.80 24.75
C TRP A 323 -13.86 8.27 24.27
N PHE A 324 -13.87 7.30 23.36
CA PHE A 324 -15.09 6.77 22.76
C PHE A 324 -15.31 5.31 23.19
N THR A 325 -15.49 5.09 24.47
CA THR A 325 -15.62 3.76 25.10
C THR A 325 -16.85 2.96 24.66
N ASP A 326 -17.88 3.63 24.11
CA ASP A 326 -19.01 2.96 23.48
C ASP A 326 -18.54 2.18 22.23
N PRO A 327 -18.95 0.92 22.04
CA PRO A 327 -18.63 0.14 20.84
C PRO A 327 -18.95 0.84 19.51
N ALA A 328 -20.02 1.64 19.43
CA ALA A 328 -20.37 2.45 18.26
C ALA A 328 -19.51 3.72 18.13
N GLY A 329 -18.79 4.12 19.18
CA GLY A 329 -17.91 5.30 19.22
C GLY A 329 -16.72 5.20 18.29
N ILE A 330 -16.37 4.01 17.81
CA ILE A 330 -15.30 3.77 16.81
C ILE A 330 -15.46 4.63 15.55
N ARG A 331 -16.68 5.01 15.18
CA ARG A 331 -16.97 5.92 14.07
C ARG A 331 -16.35 7.31 14.28
N TYR A 332 -16.39 7.82 15.53
CA TYR A 332 -15.79 9.10 15.88
C TYR A 332 -14.27 9.01 15.97
N SER A 333 -13.72 7.89 16.44
CA SER A 333 -12.28 7.62 16.46
C SER A 333 -11.70 7.62 15.05
N LEU A 334 -12.37 6.97 14.09
CA LEU A 334 -11.97 6.96 12.68
C LEU A 334 -12.03 8.36 12.05
N SER A 335 -13.15 9.06 12.28
CA SER A 335 -13.34 10.42 11.77
C SER A 335 -12.28 11.39 12.32
N LEU A 336 -12.02 11.35 13.64
CA LEU A 336 -11.05 12.22 14.31
C LEU A 336 -9.62 11.91 13.85
N THR A 337 -9.27 10.64 13.68
CA THR A 337 -7.97 10.22 13.14
C THR A 337 -7.75 10.78 11.74
N ALA A 338 -8.74 10.67 10.85
CA ALA A 338 -8.65 11.21 9.50
C ALA A 338 -8.54 12.74 9.50
N LEU A 339 -9.38 13.41 10.29
CA LEU A 339 -9.44 14.88 10.36
C LEU A 339 -8.16 15.47 10.96
N VAL A 340 -7.76 15.01 12.15
CA VAL A 340 -6.66 15.61 12.89
C VAL A 340 -5.32 15.11 12.37
N ALA A 341 -5.04 13.82 12.49
CA ALA A 341 -3.74 13.29 12.08
C ALA A 341 -3.55 13.38 10.56
N GLY A 342 -4.54 12.94 9.78
CA GLY A 342 -4.52 13.05 8.33
C GLY A 342 -4.48 14.51 7.86
N GLY A 343 -5.28 15.39 8.47
CA GLY A 343 -5.32 16.82 8.19
C GLY A 343 -3.99 17.53 8.46
N LEU A 344 -3.35 17.28 9.62
CA LEU A 344 -2.05 17.87 9.98
C LEU A 344 -0.95 17.43 9.00
N LEU A 345 -0.88 16.15 8.68
CA LEU A 345 0.10 15.63 7.72
C LEU A 345 -0.12 16.23 6.32
N THR A 346 -1.39 16.34 5.89
CA THR A 346 -1.74 16.95 4.60
C THR A 346 -1.41 18.45 4.58
N ALA A 347 -1.68 19.17 5.66
CA ALA A 347 -1.30 20.57 5.79
C ALA A 347 0.22 20.77 5.72
N TYR A 348 0.97 19.87 6.36
CA TYR A 348 2.43 19.88 6.26
C TYR A 348 2.91 19.61 4.82
N LEU A 349 2.29 18.68 4.09
CA LEU A 349 2.57 18.51 2.67
C LEU A 349 2.30 19.80 1.89
N ILE A 350 1.16 20.43 2.07
CA ILE A 350 0.80 21.67 1.37
C ILE A 350 1.84 22.77 1.61
N SER A 351 2.37 22.90 2.83
CA SER A 351 3.40 23.89 3.17
C SER A 351 4.70 23.73 2.37
N GLY A 352 5.03 22.49 1.97
CA GLY A 352 6.25 22.18 1.20
C GLY A 352 6.18 22.49 -0.29
N ARG A 353 4.99 22.82 -0.83
CA ARG A 353 4.75 22.96 -2.27
C ARG A 353 5.69 23.94 -2.96
N ARG A 354 5.91 25.12 -2.36
CA ARG A 354 6.80 26.16 -2.94
C ARG A 354 8.24 25.66 -3.06
N HIS A 355 8.75 25.00 -2.01
CA HIS A 355 10.10 24.45 -2.00
C HIS A 355 10.25 23.28 -3.00
N TYR A 356 9.19 22.47 -3.16
CA TYR A 356 9.16 21.41 -4.17
C TYR A 356 9.27 22.00 -5.58
N ALA A 357 8.47 23.02 -5.91
CA ALA A 357 8.49 23.66 -7.21
C ALA A 357 9.86 24.30 -7.52
N GLN A 358 10.51 24.93 -6.51
CA GLN A 358 11.85 25.47 -6.63
C GLN A 358 12.89 24.37 -6.90
N ALA A 359 12.84 23.29 -6.13
CA ALA A 359 13.79 22.19 -6.29
C ALA A 359 13.64 21.47 -7.66
N VAL A 360 12.42 21.36 -8.19
CA VAL A 360 12.20 20.85 -9.55
C VAL A 360 12.79 21.79 -10.60
N ALA A 361 12.56 23.10 -10.46
CA ALA A 361 13.10 24.09 -11.40
C ALA A 361 14.64 24.11 -11.41
N GLU A 362 15.28 23.97 -10.25
CA GLU A 362 16.74 23.85 -10.12
C GLU A 362 17.28 22.58 -10.82
N LEU A 363 16.56 21.46 -10.69
CA LEU A 363 16.93 20.20 -11.34
C LEU A 363 16.82 20.27 -12.87
N GLU A 364 15.74 20.86 -13.40
CA GLU A 364 15.56 21.07 -14.83
C GLU A 364 16.64 21.99 -15.40
N ALA A 365 16.93 23.11 -14.72
CA ALA A 365 17.99 24.01 -15.13
C ALA A 365 19.37 23.35 -15.17
N ALA A 366 19.66 22.45 -14.20
CA ALA A 366 20.90 21.69 -14.15
C ALA A 366 21.00 20.63 -15.28
N GLN A 367 19.87 20.17 -15.81
CA GLN A 367 19.79 19.17 -16.89
C GLN A 367 19.70 19.80 -18.30
N GLY A 368 19.60 21.14 -18.38
CA GLY A 368 19.52 21.86 -19.66
C GLY A 368 18.17 21.72 -20.37
N VAL A 369 17.11 21.42 -19.62
CA VAL A 369 15.73 21.27 -20.11
C VAL A 369 14.89 22.47 -19.75
#